data_8f4c3f2b1ca7f683a6581004b48df2a4
#
_entry.id   8f4c3f2b1ca7f683a6581004b48df2a4
#
_cell.length_a   1.000
_cell.length_b   1.000
_cell.length_c   1.000
_cell.angle_alpha   90.00
_cell.angle_beta   90.00
_cell.angle_gamma   90.00
#
_symmetry.space_group_name_H-M   'P 1'
#
loop_
_entity.id
_entity.type
_entity.pdbx_description
1 polymer ?
#
loop_
_entity_poly.entity_id
_entity_poly.type
_entity_poly.pdbx_seq_one_letter_code
_entity_poly.pdbx_strand_id
1 'polypeptide(L)'
;SGRLTCNIGQAFLHEGHLRLVIDIRYPVTKKTEDFLPKLKTEAAKSGINIIGIEDSRPYYMNPEQPFIQILMEAWREVTGLEGRPFVMGGGTYARKIPNAVAFGPGQERNLDRLGLPKGHGNCHCADEAELFENLKNAVKIYVFALKKLDKRIKEIR
;
A
#
# COMPACT_ATOMS: atom_id res chain seq x y z
N SER A 1 10.23 5.81 -4.42
CA SER A 1 9.64 5.70 -3.08
C SER A 1 9.67 7.08 -2.40
N GLY A 2 8.65 7.41 -1.63
CA GLY A 2 8.42 8.76 -1.08
C GLY A 2 9.42 9.21 -0.01
N ARG A 3 9.06 10.29 0.69
CA ARG A 3 9.82 10.78 1.85
C ARG A 3 9.48 9.96 3.09
N LEU A 4 10.38 9.96 4.07
CA LEU A 4 10.04 9.47 5.42
C LEU A 4 8.92 10.35 5.99
N THR A 5 7.90 9.70 6.56
CA THR A 5 6.81 10.37 7.26
C THR A 5 6.72 9.83 8.68
N CYS A 6 6.30 10.68 9.59
CA CYS A 6 6.11 10.36 11.00
C CYS A 6 4.74 10.89 11.44
N ASN A 7 3.94 10.04 12.06
CA ASN A 7 2.62 10.39 12.54
C ASN A 7 2.39 9.83 13.94
N ILE A 8 1.75 10.59 14.80
CA ILE A 8 1.24 10.10 16.08
C ILE A 8 -0.08 9.38 15.77
N GLY A 9 -0.05 8.06 15.73
CA GLY A 9 -1.22 7.24 15.42
C GLY A 9 -2.18 7.11 16.60
N GLN A 10 -1.64 7.04 17.83
CA GLN A 10 -2.45 6.93 19.04
C GLN A 10 -1.80 7.70 20.18
N ALA A 11 -2.63 8.25 21.06
CA ALA A 11 -2.22 8.89 22.32
C ALA A 11 -3.21 8.47 23.43
N PHE A 12 -2.73 7.94 24.52
CA PHE A 12 -3.56 7.50 25.64
C PHE A 12 -2.82 7.58 26.98
N LEU A 13 -3.57 7.72 28.07
CA LEU A 13 -3.04 7.65 29.42
C LEU A 13 -3.03 6.18 29.88
N HIS A 14 -1.92 5.75 30.44
CA HIS A 14 -1.76 4.44 31.04
C HIS A 14 -0.90 4.56 32.31
N GLU A 15 -1.45 4.16 33.43
CA GLU A 15 -0.78 4.24 34.75
C GLU A 15 -0.19 5.61 35.07
N GLY A 16 -0.92 6.68 34.76
CA GLY A 16 -0.50 8.07 35.01
C GLY A 16 0.54 8.62 34.01
N HIS A 17 0.93 7.84 32.99
CA HIS A 17 1.87 8.26 31.95
C HIS A 17 1.17 8.45 30.61
N LEU A 18 1.55 9.49 29.89
CA LEU A 18 1.13 9.65 28.48
C LEU A 18 1.92 8.66 27.61
N ARG A 19 1.22 7.76 26.96
CA ARG A 19 1.78 6.85 25.96
C ARG A 19 1.41 7.29 24.55
N LEU A 20 2.39 7.28 23.66
CA LEU A 20 2.23 7.61 22.24
C LEU A 20 2.64 6.41 21.39
N VAL A 21 1.81 6.07 20.40
CA VAL A 21 2.20 5.16 19.31
C VAL A 21 2.51 6.00 18.09
N ILE A 22 3.75 5.90 17.63
CA ILE A 22 4.25 6.69 16.49
C ILE A 22 4.44 5.76 15.32
N ASP A 23 3.75 6.03 14.20
CA ASP A 23 3.89 5.34 12.93
C ASP A 23 4.90 6.09 12.05
N ILE A 24 6.01 5.43 11.76
CA ILE A 24 7.06 5.96 10.88
C ILE A 24 7.10 5.14 9.61
N ARG A 25 6.84 5.79 8.48
CA ARG A 25 6.92 5.17 7.16
C ARG A 25 8.11 5.73 6.42
N TYR A 26 8.97 4.86 5.95
CA TYR A 26 10.21 5.23 5.29
C TYR A 26 10.39 4.52 3.95
N PRO A 27 11.09 5.16 2.98
CA PRO A 27 11.28 4.61 1.64
C PRO A 27 12.27 3.43 1.65
N VAL A 28 12.25 2.61 0.60
CA VAL A 28 13.18 1.49 0.41
C VAL A 28 14.66 1.90 0.34
N THR A 29 14.92 3.18 0.11
CA THR A 29 16.27 3.77 0.10
C THR A 29 16.80 4.09 1.50
N LYS A 30 16.01 3.81 2.55
CA LYS A 30 16.37 4.04 3.96
C LYS A 30 16.25 2.74 4.74
N LYS A 31 17.01 2.65 5.80
CA LYS A 31 16.93 1.59 6.80
C LYS A 31 16.63 2.21 8.15
N THR A 32 16.10 1.43 9.07
CA THR A 32 15.82 1.89 10.44
C THR A 32 17.07 2.40 11.12
N GLU A 33 18.20 1.78 10.86
CA GLU A 33 19.51 2.16 11.38
C GLU A 33 19.95 3.57 10.97
N ASP A 34 19.41 4.10 9.86
CA ASP A 34 19.79 5.43 9.35
C ASP A 34 19.18 6.58 10.17
N PHE A 35 18.05 6.36 10.84
CA PHE A 35 17.33 7.43 11.53
C PHE A 35 17.00 7.13 13.01
N LEU A 36 16.91 5.86 13.38
CA LEU A 36 16.53 5.47 14.75
C LEU A 36 17.50 5.97 15.83
N PRO A 37 18.83 5.95 15.65
CA PRO A 37 19.74 6.49 16.65
C PRO A 37 19.47 7.97 16.94
N LYS A 38 19.25 8.76 15.91
CA LYS A 38 18.90 10.18 16.05
C LYS A 38 17.55 10.36 16.75
N LEU A 39 16.55 9.58 16.37
CA LEU A 39 15.24 9.61 17.02
C LEU A 39 15.34 9.31 18.52
N LYS A 40 16.10 8.29 18.91
CA LYS A 40 16.34 7.95 20.32
C LYS A 40 16.99 9.09 21.09
N THR A 41 18.00 9.73 20.48
CA THR A 41 18.70 10.86 21.08
C THR A 41 17.76 12.04 21.31
N GLU A 42 16.94 12.41 20.32
CA GLU A 42 16.00 13.53 20.45
C GLU A 42 14.87 13.22 21.44
N ALA A 43 14.36 11.99 21.44
CA ALA A 43 13.38 11.55 22.43
C ALA A 43 13.91 11.68 23.87
N ALA A 44 15.13 11.20 24.12
CA ALA A 44 15.77 11.28 25.43
C ALA A 44 15.97 12.74 25.90
N LYS A 45 16.40 13.65 24.99
CA LYS A 45 16.51 15.09 25.30
C LYS A 45 15.18 15.71 25.71
N SER A 46 14.08 15.20 25.16
CA SER A 46 12.72 15.66 25.46
C SER A 46 12.07 14.93 26.64
N GLY A 47 12.80 14.10 27.35
CA GLY A 47 12.25 13.31 28.46
C GLY A 47 11.32 12.17 28.03
N ILE A 48 11.33 11.81 26.75
CA ILE A 48 10.51 10.73 26.21
C ILE A 48 11.29 9.41 26.26
N ASN A 49 10.68 8.40 26.86
CA ASN A 49 11.25 7.06 26.93
C ASN A 49 10.65 6.16 25.85
N ILE A 50 11.49 5.58 24.99
CA ILE A 50 11.06 4.64 23.97
C ILE A 50 11.01 3.24 24.58
N ILE A 51 9.79 2.71 24.75
CA ILE A 51 9.52 1.44 25.42
C ILE A 51 9.41 0.24 24.46
N GLY A 52 9.25 0.48 23.18
CA GLY A 52 9.17 -0.58 22.18
C GLY A 52 9.38 -0.06 20.76
N ILE A 53 9.90 -0.93 19.90
CA ILE A 53 10.11 -0.65 18.48
C ILE A 53 9.75 -1.91 17.72
N GLU A 54 8.82 -1.76 16.78
CA GLU A 54 8.51 -2.78 15.78
C GLU A 54 8.97 -2.28 14.42
N ASP A 55 9.88 -2.99 13.78
CA ASP A 55 10.36 -2.65 12.44
C ASP A 55 9.84 -3.62 11.41
N SER A 56 9.30 -3.07 10.34
CA SER A 56 8.84 -3.80 9.20
C SER A 56 9.38 -3.15 7.94
N ARG A 57 10.45 -3.72 7.41
CA ARG A 57 11.18 -3.17 6.27
C ARG A 57 10.27 -2.92 5.07
N PRO A 58 10.48 -1.83 4.33
CA PRO A 58 9.78 -1.57 3.08
C PRO A 58 9.99 -2.72 2.10
N TYR A 59 8.95 -3.04 1.34
CA TYR A 59 8.99 -4.02 0.27
C TYR A 59 8.99 -3.32 -1.09
N TYR A 60 9.86 -3.76 -1.98
CA TYR A 60 9.96 -3.23 -3.33
C TYR A 60 10.15 -4.35 -4.35
N MET A 61 9.40 -4.27 -5.43
CA MET A 61 9.58 -5.10 -6.61
C MET A 61 9.86 -4.17 -7.80
N ASN A 62 10.87 -4.52 -8.61
CA ASN A 62 11.17 -3.74 -9.80
C ASN A 62 9.97 -3.79 -10.76
N PRO A 63 9.36 -2.64 -11.12
CA PRO A 63 8.21 -2.58 -12.00
C PRO A 63 8.47 -3.15 -13.39
N GLU A 64 9.71 -3.17 -13.86
CA GLU A 64 10.10 -3.73 -15.17
C GLU A 64 10.12 -5.27 -15.21
N GLN A 65 9.81 -5.93 -14.12
CA GLN A 65 9.68 -7.40 -14.11
C GLN A 65 8.62 -7.84 -15.12
N PRO A 66 8.92 -8.86 -15.97
CA PRO A 66 8.01 -9.28 -17.05
C PRO A 66 6.59 -9.61 -16.57
N PHE A 67 6.46 -10.27 -15.42
CA PHE A 67 5.15 -10.61 -14.89
C PHE A 67 4.37 -9.38 -14.43
N ILE A 68 5.03 -8.32 -13.93
CA ILE A 68 4.38 -7.05 -13.57
C ILE A 68 3.87 -6.35 -14.83
N GLN A 69 4.66 -6.36 -15.89
CA GLN A 69 4.23 -5.78 -17.17
C GLN A 69 3.02 -6.52 -17.75
N ILE A 70 2.96 -7.85 -17.63
CA ILE A 70 1.80 -8.65 -18.02
C ILE A 70 0.55 -8.26 -17.21
N LEU A 71 0.68 -8.06 -15.91
CA LEU A 71 -0.42 -7.60 -15.06
C LEU A 71 -0.92 -6.21 -15.47
N MET A 72 0.01 -5.29 -15.73
CA MET A 72 -0.33 -3.94 -16.19
C MET A 72 -0.97 -3.93 -17.58
N GLU A 73 -0.51 -4.79 -18.48
CA GLU A 73 -1.12 -4.97 -19.80
C GLU A 73 -2.56 -5.44 -19.68
N ALA A 74 -2.83 -6.45 -18.84
CA ALA A 74 -4.19 -6.93 -18.60
C ALA A 74 -5.10 -5.82 -18.04
N TRP A 75 -4.58 -5.01 -17.14
CA TRP A 75 -5.31 -3.88 -16.58
C TRP A 75 -5.65 -2.82 -17.65
N ARG A 76 -4.66 -2.41 -18.45
CA ARG A 76 -4.83 -1.42 -19.51
C ARG A 76 -5.82 -1.91 -20.59
N GLU A 77 -5.74 -3.18 -20.97
CA GLU A 77 -6.60 -3.78 -21.97
C GLU A 77 -8.08 -3.73 -21.57
N VAL A 78 -8.38 -3.95 -20.30
CA VAL A 78 -9.76 -3.94 -19.80
C VAL A 78 -10.27 -2.52 -19.53
N THR A 79 -9.41 -1.65 -18.98
CA THR A 79 -9.83 -0.31 -18.58
C THR A 79 -9.74 0.72 -19.68
N GLY A 80 -8.88 0.50 -20.68
CA GLY A 80 -8.55 1.51 -21.71
C GLY A 80 -7.74 2.69 -21.15
N LEU A 81 -7.25 2.61 -19.90
CA LEU A 81 -6.56 3.69 -19.23
C LEU A 81 -5.05 3.47 -19.22
N GLU A 82 -4.29 4.56 -19.20
CA GLU A 82 -2.84 4.53 -18.97
C GLU A 82 -2.54 4.44 -17.48
N GLY A 83 -2.17 3.23 -17.01
CA GLY A 83 -1.79 2.98 -15.64
C GLY A 83 -0.31 2.60 -15.50
N ARG A 84 0.26 2.92 -14.35
CA ARG A 84 1.63 2.54 -13.97
C ARG A 84 1.65 1.88 -12.60
N PRO A 85 2.60 0.95 -12.35
CA PRO A 85 2.84 0.46 -11.00
C PRO A 85 3.14 1.63 -10.07
N PHE A 86 2.63 1.56 -8.85
CA PHE A 86 2.83 2.61 -7.86
C PHE A 86 3.25 2.02 -6.52
N VAL A 87 3.77 2.85 -5.64
CA VAL A 87 4.07 2.49 -4.26
C VAL A 87 3.03 3.09 -3.33
N MET A 88 2.69 2.36 -2.30
CA MET A 88 1.77 2.82 -1.26
C MET A 88 2.44 2.83 0.11
N GLY A 89 2.02 3.73 0.97
CA GLY A 89 2.54 3.83 2.33
C GLY A 89 2.09 2.71 3.27
N GLY A 90 1.10 1.93 2.87
CA GLY A 90 0.60 0.77 3.63
C GLY A 90 1.36 -0.51 3.30
N GLY A 91 1.17 -1.53 4.14
CA GLY A 91 1.67 -2.87 3.88
C GLY A 91 0.59 -3.76 3.25
N THR A 92 0.98 -4.65 2.34
CA THR A 92 0.13 -5.69 1.78
C THR A 92 0.66 -7.08 2.11
N TYR A 93 -0.12 -8.11 1.86
CA TYR A 93 0.32 -9.51 2.03
C TYR A 93 1.55 -9.85 1.18
N ALA A 94 1.75 -9.16 0.05
CA ALA A 94 2.90 -9.36 -0.82
C ALA A 94 4.25 -9.27 -0.09
N ARG A 95 4.34 -8.41 0.94
CA ARG A 95 5.57 -8.30 1.74
C ARG A 95 5.90 -9.54 2.59
N LYS A 96 4.94 -10.45 2.78
CA LYS A 96 5.09 -11.69 3.54
C LYS A 96 5.33 -12.91 2.64
N ILE A 97 5.18 -12.76 1.33
CA ILE A 97 5.27 -13.85 0.35
C ILE A 97 6.48 -13.56 -0.55
N PRO A 98 7.47 -14.45 -0.62
CA PRO A 98 8.62 -14.26 -1.51
C PRO A 98 8.19 -14.07 -2.95
N ASN A 99 8.83 -13.11 -3.64
CA ASN A 99 8.60 -12.81 -5.06
C ASN A 99 7.13 -12.49 -5.44
N ALA A 100 6.33 -12.04 -4.49
CA ALA A 100 4.94 -11.63 -4.74
C ALA A 100 4.84 -10.13 -4.98
N VAL A 101 3.83 -9.73 -5.72
CA VAL A 101 3.43 -8.33 -5.88
C VAL A 101 1.94 -8.19 -5.55
N ALA A 102 1.57 -7.07 -4.93
CA ALA A 102 0.16 -6.74 -4.80
C ALA A 102 -0.35 -6.23 -6.14
N PHE A 103 -1.37 -6.88 -6.65
CA PHE A 103 -2.07 -6.48 -7.87
C PHE A 103 -3.56 -6.34 -7.56
N GLY A 104 -4.11 -5.19 -7.89
CA GLY A 104 -5.53 -4.91 -7.72
C GLY A 104 -6.13 -4.32 -8.98
N PRO A 105 -7.45 -4.50 -9.16
CA PRO A 105 -8.19 -3.99 -10.32
C PRO A 105 -8.56 -2.52 -10.14
N GLY A 106 -7.95 -1.83 -9.19
CA GLY A 106 -8.29 -0.46 -8.81
C GLY A 106 -8.39 0.47 -10.00
N GLN A 107 -9.47 1.21 -10.03
CA GLN A 107 -9.78 2.26 -11.00
C GLN A 107 -10.17 3.51 -10.23
N GLU A 108 -10.16 4.65 -10.90
CA GLU A 108 -10.66 5.87 -10.29
C GLU A 108 -12.13 5.70 -9.90
N ARG A 109 -12.45 6.00 -8.65
CA ARG A 109 -13.81 5.97 -8.12
C ARG A 109 -14.41 7.35 -8.23
N ASN A 110 -15.28 7.53 -9.20
CA ASN A 110 -16.13 8.72 -9.24
C ASN A 110 -17.31 8.51 -8.28
N LEU A 111 -17.11 8.81 -7.01
CA LEU A 111 -18.11 8.62 -5.96
C LEU A 111 -19.32 9.52 -6.12
N ASP A 112 -19.21 10.65 -6.84
CA ASP A 112 -20.35 11.54 -7.14
C ASP A 112 -21.44 10.79 -7.91
N ARG A 113 -21.07 9.77 -8.70
CA ARG A 113 -22.04 8.92 -9.44
C ARG A 113 -22.88 8.03 -8.54
N LEU A 114 -22.49 7.86 -7.28
CA LEU A 114 -23.25 7.08 -6.30
C LEU A 114 -24.33 7.90 -5.60
N GLY A 115 -24.35 9.23 -5.80
CA GLY A 115 -25.30 10.13 -5.14
C GLY A 115 -25.11 10.21 -3.61
N LEU A 116 -23.95 9.83 -3.11
CA LEU A 116 -23.64 9.90 -1.69
C LEU A 116 -23.25 11.34 -1.27
N PRO A 117 -23.50 11.72 -0.01
CA PRO A 117 -23.03 12.99 0.51
C PRO A 117 -21.51 13.11 0.40
N LYS A 118 -21.02 14.36 0.29
CA LYS A 118 -19.56 14.62 0.20
C LYS A 118 -18.82 14.00 1.36
N GLY A 119 -17.77 13.24 1.06
CA GLY A 119 -16.92 12.54 2.04
C GLY A 119 -17.38 11.12 2.37
N HIS A 120 -18.56 10.71 1.90
CA HIS A 120 -19.05 9.35 2.06
C HIS A 120 -18.52 8.39 0.99
N GLY A 121 -18.59 7.09 1.25
CA GLY A 121 -18.18 6.04 0.32
C GLY A 121 -16.67 5.83 0.15
N ASN A 122 -15.83 6.57 0.88
CA ASN A 122 -14.38 6.46 0.78
C ASN A 122 -13.84 5.16 1.39
N CYS A 123 -12.62 4.77 0.99
CA CYS A 123 -11.90 3.65 1.59
C CYS A 123 -11.80 3.82 3.11
N HIS A 124 -11.96 2.72 3.84
CA HIS A 124 -11.87 2.65 5.31
C HIS A 124 -12.98 3.42 6.05
N CYS A 125 -14.03 3.83 5.36
CA CYS A 125 -15.24 4.37 5.97
C CYS A 125 -16.27 3.26 6.21
N ALA A 126 -17.17 3.46 7.18
CA ALA A 126 -18.22 2.48 7.49
C ALA A 126 -19.19 2.23 6.32
N ASP A 127 -19.31 3.20 5.44
CA ASP A 127 -20.13 3.22 4.24
C ASP A 127 -19.29 3.11 2.95
N GLU A 128 -18.12 2.51 3.02
CA GLU A 128 -17.24 2.30 1.85
C GLU A 128 -18.03 1.68 0.69
N ALA A 129 -17.93 2.31 -0.48
CA ALA A 129 -18.70 1.93 -1.64
C ALA A 129 -17.85 1.88 -2.91
N GLU A 130 -18.26 1.05 -3.86
CA GLU A 130 -17.61 0.92 -5.16
C GLU A 130 -18.65 0.91 -6.28
N LEU A 131 -18.30 1.45 -7.44
CA LEU A 131 -19.13 1.40 -8.63
C LEU A 131 -19.26 -0.05 -9.13
N PHE A 132 -20.47 -0.48 -9.40
CA PHE A 132 -20.72 -1.84 -9.91
C PHE A 132 -19.97 -2.14 -11.22
N GLU A 133 -19.79 -1.13 -12.07
CA GLU A 133 -19.01 -1.26 -13.29
C GLU A 133 -17.52 -1.54 -13.02
N ASN A 134 -16.94 -0.91 -11.99
CA ASN A 134 -15.57 -1.20 -11.57
C ASN A 134 -15.45 -2.64 -11.07
N LEU A 135 -16.46 -3.17 -10.37
CA LEU A 135 -16.47 -4.58 -9.95
C LEU A 135 -16.53 -5.54 -11.14
N LYS A 136 -17.32 -5.24 -12.16
CA LYS A 136 -17.34 -6.04 -13.39
C LYS A 136 -15.98 -6.02 -14.09
N ASN A 137 -15.37 -4.85 -14.19
CA ASN A 137 -14.03 -4.71 -14.77
C ASN A 137 -12.99 -5.44 -13.94
N ALA A 138 -13.11 -5.44 -12.60
CA ALA A 138 -12.24 -6.21 -11.71
C ALA A 138 -12.19 -7.69 -12.09
N VAL A 139 -13.35 -8.32 -12.31
CA VAL A 139 -13.43 -9.72 -12.74
C VAL A 139 -12.71 -9.93 -14.06
N LYS A 140 -12.97 -9.06 -15.05
CA LYS A 140 -12.30 -9.13 -16.37
C LYS A 140 -10.79 -9.01 -16.22
N ILE A 141 -10.31 -8.01 -15.47
CA ILE A 141 -8.88 -7.77 -15.23
C ILE A 141 -8.20 -9.02 -14.67
N TYR A 142 -8.77 -9.63 -13.63
CA TYR A 142 -8.20 -10.86 -13.06
C TYR A 142 -8.19 -12.03 -14.01
N VAL A 143 -9.28 -12.25 -14.78
CA VAL A 143 -9.33 -13.32 -15.78
C VAL A 143 -8.29 -13.12 -16.87
N PHE A 144 -8.15 -11.89 -17.39
CA PHE A 144 -7.14 -11.57 -18.41
C PHE A 144 -5.72 -11.72 -17.85
N ALA A 145 -5.46 -11.22 -16.66
CA ALA A 145 -4.17 -11.35 -16.00
C ALA A 145 -3.75 -12.82 -15.84
N LEU A 146 -4.65 -13.66 -15.32
CA LEU A 146 -4.39 -15.09 -15.14
C LEU A 146 -4.14 -15.81 -16.47
N LYS A 147 -4.93 -15.53 -17.50
CA LYS A 147 -4.72 -16.11 -18.84
C LYS A 147 -3.38 -15.72 -19.45
N LYS A 148 -3.00 -14.45 -19.35
CA LYS A 148 -1.72 -13.96 -19.88
C LYS A 148 -0.53 -14.55 -19.13
N LEU A 149 -0.62 -14.64 -17.81
CA LEU A 149 0.42 -15.26 -16.98
C LEU A 149 0.56 -16.76 -17.28
N ASP A 150 -0.55 -17.50 -17.37
CA ASP A 150 -0.53 -18.94 -17.70
C ASP A 150 0.10 -19.20 -19.09
N LYS A 151 -0.26 -18.39 -20.07
CA LYS A 151 0.36 -18.44 -21.40
C LYS A 151 1.87 -18.25 -21.31
N ARG A 152 2.31 -17.23 -20.59
CA ARG A 152 3.74 -16.92 -20.43
C ARG A 152 4.51 -18.03 -19.72
N ILE A 153 3.92 -18.64 -18.72
CA ILE A 153 4.54 -19.77 -18.00
C ILE A 153 4.72 -20.97 -18.94
N LYS A 154 3.74 -21.24 -19.80
CA LYS A 154 3.83 -22.34 -20.78
C LYS A 154 4.88 -22.12 -21.86
N GLU A 155 5.14 -20.87 -22.22
CA GLU A 155 6.20 -20.51 -23.20
C GLU A 155 7.63 -20.65 -22.64
N ILE A 156 7.80 -20.65 -21.32
CA ILE A 156 9.11 -20.74 -20.65
C ILE A 156 9.46 -22.18 -20.29
N ARG A 157 8.49 -23.07 -20.26
CA ARG A 157 8.67 -24.51 -20.00
C ARG A 157 8.99 -25.27 -21.28
#